data_86cd2ac7c9b5a90d434221bea91cc0ff
#
_entry.id   86cd2ac7c9b5a90d434221bea91cc0ff
#
_cell.length_a   1.000
_cell.length_b   1.000
_cell.length_c   1.000
_cell.angle_alpha   90.00
_cell.angle_beta   90.00
_cell.angle_gamma   90.00
#
_symmetry.space_group_name_H-M   'P 1'
#
loop_
_entity.id
_entity.type
_entity.pdbx_description
1 polymer ?
#
loop_
_entity_poly.entity_id
_entity_poly.type
_entity_poly.pdbx_seq_one_letter_code
_entity_poly.pdbx_strand_id
1 'polypeptide(L)'
;MMMKTRRFLLLAALLQGLVAHAADKLIVGASPTPHAEILEHLKPMLAKEGVDLDIRVFTDYVQPNVQLAEKRLDANFFQHKPFMNEFNRTRGTKLVAIADVLVAPFGAYSRKVKQVSELREGAVIAIPNDAVNGGRALQLLHQAKVITLADPKNTMATEKDITANPLKIRIRQLEAPMLPRALPEVDLAVINTTFALEAKLDPLKDALVLEGSESLFINLLAAREDNRDAPGMDKLVKALRSPESKAFIQQRFKGSLVPVF
;
A
#
# COMPACT_ATOMS: atom_id res chain seq x y z
N MET A 1 82.90 -34.92 11.93
CA MET A 1 81.58 -35.46 12.20
C MET A 1 80.62 -34.29 12.29
N MET A 2 79.90 -34.00 11.15
CA MET A 2 79.09 -32.78 10.99
C MET A 2 77.62 -33.13 11.17
N MET A 3 76.98 -32.55 12.18
CA MET A 3 75.56 -32.63 12.41
C MET A 3 74.83 -31.56 11.54
N LYS A 4 74.00 -32.01 10.62
CA LYS A 4 73.11 -31.14 9.82
C LYS A 4 71.83 -30.87 10.59
N THR A 5 71.62 -29.61 10.99
CA THR A 5 70.41 -29.12 11.60
C THR A 5 69.36 -28.83 10.50
N ARG A 6 68.26 -29.58 10.45
CA ARG A 6 67.09 -29.34 9.62
C ARG A 6 66.22 -28.27 10.27
N ARG A 7 66.08 -27.11 9.61
CA ARG A 7 65.09 -26.08 9.92
C ARG A 7 63.74 -26.52 9.35
N PHE A 8 62.77 -26.80 10.23
CA PHE A 8 61.34 -26.93 9.84
C PHE A 8 60.74 -25.52 9.74
N LEU A 9 60.39 -25.08 8.55
CA LEU A 9 59.55 -23.93 8.32
C LEU A 9 58.08 -24.37 8.49
N LEU A 10 57.44 -23.96 9.58
CA LEU A 10 55.97 -24.05 9.76
C LEU A 10 55.32 -22.94 8.93
N LEU A 11 54.71 -23.28 7.81
CA LEU A 11 53.78 -22.42 7.07
C LEU A 11 52.45 -22.43 7.80
N ALA A 12 52.19 -21.43 8.64
CA ALA A 12 50.87 -21.17 9.20
C ALA A 12 50.00 -20.55 8.08
N ALA A 13 49.20 -21.36 7.41
CA ALA A 13 48.18 -20.89 6.47
C ALA A 13 47.07 -20.23 7.32
N LEU A 14 47.00 -18.91 7.26
CA LEU A 14 45.84 -18.14 7.75
C LEU A 14 44.64 -18.45 6.84
N LEU A 15 43.83 -19.42 7.23
CA LEU A 15 42.45 -19.54 6.74
C LEU A 15 41.66 -18.39 7.38
N GLN A 16 41.59 -17.27 6.66
CA GLN A 16 40.54 -16.28 6.89
C GLN A 16 39.24 -16.92 6.41
N GLY A 17 38.52 -17.53 7.34
CA GLY A 17 37.17 -18.00 7.12
C GLY A 17 36.30 -16.81 6.73
N LEU A 18 35.89 -16.72 5.47
CA LEU A 18 34.76 -15.90 5.05
C LEU A 18 33.56 -16.43 5.87
N VAL A 19 33.22 -15.74 6.94
CA VAL A 19 31.93 -15.92 7.60
C VAL A 19 30.90 -15.39 6.60
N ALA A 20 30.36 -16.28 5.76
CA ALA A 20 29.19 -15.97 4.97
C ALA A 20 28.07 -15.69 5.97
N HIS A 21 27.76 -14.40 6.22
CA HIS A 21 26.55 -14.02 6.92
C HIS A 21 25.38 -14.55 6.10
N ALA A 22 24.57 -15.42 6.69
CA ALA A 22 23.30 -15.81 6.09
C ALA A 22 22.48 -14.53 5.87
N ALA A 23 21.89 -14.39 4.69
CA ALA A 23 21.05 -13.24 4.39
C ALA A 23 19.83 -13.20 5.33
N ASP A 24 19.49 -12.01 5.82
CA ASP A 24 18.28 -11.78 6.61
C ASP A 24 17.05 -12.03 5.72
N LYS A 25 16.32 -13.12 5.95
CA LYS A 25 15.11 -13.41 5.18
C LYS A 25 13.94 -12.60 5.70
N LEU A 26 13.28 -11.85 4.80
CA LEU A 26 12.04 -11.11 5.09
C LEU A 26 10.93 -11.53 4.13
N ILE A 27 9.78 -11.91 4.69
CA ILE A 27 8.56 -12.24 3.94
C ILE A 27 7.62 -11.04 4.03
N VAL A 28 7.40 -10.35 2.91
CA VAL A 28 6.61 -9.11 2.86
C VAL A 28 5.37 -9.28 1.99
N GLY A 29 4.19 -9.06 2.60
CA GLY A 29 2.92 -9.05 1.88
C GLY A 29 2.69 -7.71 1.16
N ALA A 30 2.22 -7.74 -0.08
CA ALA A 30 1.96 -6.53 -0.86
C ALA A 30 0.79 -6.69 -1.82
N SER A 31 0.11 -5.59 -2.18
CA SER A 31 -0.78 -5.57 -3.35
C SER A 31 0.06 -5.62 -4.63
N PRO A 32 -0.48 -6.13 -5.76
CA PRO A 32 0.29 -6.26 -7.01
C PRO A 32 0.90 -4.93 -7.44
N THR A 33 0.06 -3.93 -7.70
CA THR A 33 0.43 -2.60 -8.15
C THR A 33 -0.13 -1.56 -7.15
N PRO A 34 0.67 -0.63 -6.66
CA PRO A 34 2.09 -0.36 -6.98
C PRO A 34 3.08 -1.09 -6.07
N HIS A 35 2.62 -1.68 -4.97
CA HIS A 35 3.43 -2.03 -3.81
C HIS A 35 4.44 -3.14 -4.11
N ALA A 36 3.99 -4.25 -4.73
CA ALA A 36 4.90 -5.33 -5.12
C ALA A 36 5.88 -4.87 -6.21
N GLU A 37 5.45 -4.03 -7.16
CA GLU A 37 6.36 -3.48 -8.19
C GLU A 37 7.49 -2.66 -7.55
N ILE A 38 7.19 -1.85 -6.53
CA ILE A 38 8.20 -1.08 -5.78
C ILE A 38 9.17 -2.02 -5.05
N LEU A 39 8.64 -3.03 -4.35
CA LEU A 39 9.47 -4.00 -3.63
C LEU A 39 10.36 -4.82 -4.59
N GLU A 40 9.83 -5.27 -5.72
CA GLU A 40 10.61 -5.99 -6.75
C GLU A 40 11.74 -5.13 -7.34
N HIS A 41 11.48 -3.83 -7.56
CA HIS A 41 12.51 -2.89 -8.00
C HIS A 41 13.65 -2.76 -6.97
N LEU A 42 13.32 -2.76 -5.67
CA LEU A 42 14.29 -2.61 -4.58
C LEU A 42 14.99 -3.92 -4.18
N LYS A 43 14.46 -5.07 -4.57
CA LYS A 43 14.97 -6.39 -4.21
C LYS A 43 16.47 -6.59 -4.55
N PRO A 44 17.00 -6.18 -5.73
CA PRO A 44 18.42 -6.33 -6.02
C PRO A 44 19.33 -5.48 -5.11
N MET A 45 18.87 -4.31 -4.67
CA MET A 45 19.59 -3.45 -3.74
C MET A 45 19.62 -4.09 -2.35
N LEU A 46 18.50 -4.58 -1.87
CA LEU A 46 18.37 -5.28 -0.60
C LEU A 46 19.24 -6.56 -0.55
N ALA A 47 19.30 -7.31 -1.66
CA ALA A 47 20.15 -8.49 -1.75
C ALA A 47 21.64 -8.16 -1.57
N LYS A 48 22.12 -7.03 -2.13
CA LYS A 48 23.51 -6.55 -1.93
C LYS A 48 23.79 -6.18 -0.46
N GLU A 49 22.76 -5.79 0.29
CA GLU A 49 22.85 -5.48 1.70
C GLU A 49 22.63 -6.72 2.61
N GLY A 50 22.50 -7.91 2.01
CA GLY A 50 22.33 -9.17 2.74
C GLY A 50 20.89 -9.40 3.20
N VAL A 51 19.88 -8.84 2.51
CA VAL A 51 18.46 -9.14 2.77
C VAL A 51 17.89 -9.98 1.62
N ASP A 52 17.38 -11.17 1.97
CA ASP A 52 16.60 -12.03 1.06
C ASP A 52 15.12 -11.70 1.17
N LEU A 53 14.59 -10.91 0.23
CA LEU A 53 13.21 -10.45 0.22
C LEU A 53 12.31 -11.43 -0.52
N ASP A 54 11.37 -12.09 0.20
CA ASP A 54 10.29 -12.92 -0.34
C ASP A 54 9.00 -12.09 -0.38
N ILE A 55 8.52 -11.74 -1.59
CA ILE A 55 7.34 -10.90 -1.78
C ILE A 55 6.12 -11.78 -2.00
N ARG A 56 5.11 -11.66 -1.12
CA ARG A 56 3.83 -12.36 -1.20
C ARG A 56 2.75 -11.41 -1.69
N VAL A 57 2.22 -11.68 -2.89
CA VAL A 57 1.22 -10.81 -3.52
C VAL A 57 -0.19 -11.23 -3.11
N PHE A 58 -1.00 -10.23 -2.73
CA PHE A 58 -2.40 -10.38 -2.34
C PHE A 58 -3.29 -9.47 -3.18
N THR A 59 -4.42 -10.02 -3.64
CA THR A 59 -5.39 -9.30 -4.47
C THR A 59 -6.58 -8.76 -3.69
N ASP A 60 -6.53 -8.82 -2.35
CA ASP A 60 -7.52 -8.28 -1.42
C ASP A 60 -6.84 -7.50 -0.29
N TYR A 61 -7.64 -6.81 0.53
CA TYR A 61 -7.13 -6.00 1.64
C TYR A 61 -7.29 -6.66 3.03
N VAL A 62 -7.80 -7.89 3.11
CA VAL A 62 -8.03 -8.60 4.38
C VAL A 62 -6.83 -9.47 4.73
N GLN A 63 -6.40 -10.29 3.77
CA GLN A 63 -5.38 -11.32 4.00
C GLN A 63 -4.01 -10.78 4.41
N PRO A 64 -3.48 -9.66 3.87
CA PRO A 64 -2.15 -9.20 4.27
C PRO A 64 -2.03 -8.92 5.77
N ASN A 65 -3.04 -8.33 6.40
CA ASN A 65 -3.04 -8.06 7.83
C ASN A 65 -3.28 -9.33 8.67
N VAL A 66 -4.16 -10.22 8.22
CA VAL A 66 -4.40 -11.51 8.89
C VAL A 66 -3.10 -12.31 8.92
N GLN A 67 -2.43 -12.48 7.78
CA GLN A 67 -1.19 -13.26 7.71
C GLN A 67 -0.02 -12.60 8.45
N LEU A 68 0.03 -11.26 8.50
CA LEU A 68 1.01 -10.54 9.32
C LEU A 68 0.75 -10.79 10.82
N ALA A 69 -0.50 -10.68 11.27
CA ALA A 69 -0.86 -10.93 12.66
C ALA A 69 -0.60 -12.40 13.08
N GLU A 70 -0.81 -13.35 12.16
CA GLU A 70 -0.56 -14.78 12.35
C GLU A 70 0.92 -15.18 12.19
N LYS A 71 1.85 -14.23 12.06
CA LYS A 71 3.31 -14.45 11.91
C LYS A 71 3.70 -15.22 10.65
N ARG A 72 2.86 -15.22 9.60
CA ARG A 72 3.17 -15.80 8.29
C ARG A 72 3.88 -14.82 7.36
N LEU A 73 3.83 -13.54 7.71
CA LEU A 73 4.58 -12.44 7.09
C LEU A 73 5.39 -11.73 8.17
N ASP A 74 6.50 -11.11 7.77
CA ASP A 74 7.31 -10.26 8.63
C ASP A 74 6.83 -8.81 8.58
N ALA A 75 6.37 -8.36 7.40
CA ALA A 75 5.80 -7.05 7.18
C ALA A 75 4.73 -7.10 6.09
N ASN A 76 3.95 -6.01 5.92
CA ASN A 76 3.17 -5.78 4.72
C ASN A 76 3.25 -4.33 4.25
N PHE A 77 3.10 -4.16 2.94
CA PHE A 77 3.08 -2.87 2.27
C PHE A 77 1.90 -2.83 1.29
N PHE A 78 0.76 -2.25 1.71
CA PHE A 78 -0.46 -2.16 0.89
C PHE A 78 -1.47 -1.15 1.43
N GLN A 79 -1.37 -0.76 2.70
CA GLN A 79 -2.41 -0.08 3.47
C GLN A 79 -1.97 1.29 3.97
N HIS A 80 -2.94 2.08 4.39
CA HIS A 80 -2.73 3.33 5.09
C HIS A 80 -3.07 3.22 6.58
N LYS A 81 -2.59 4.16 7.38
CA LYS A 81 -2.69 4.14 8.85
C LYS A 81 -4.12 3.99 9.39
N PRO A 82 -5.14 4.72 8.88
CA PRO A 82 -6.51 4.52 9.36
C PRO A 82 -7.03 3.10 9.15
N PHE A 83 -6.70 2.45 8.02
CA PHE A 83 -7.10 1.07 7.74
C PHE A 83 -6.44 0.08 8.71
N MET A 84 -5.11 0.22 8.95
CA MET A 84 -4.39 -0.59 9.93
C MET A 84 -4.97 -0.43 11.35
N ASN A 85 -5.26 0.80 11.75
CA ASN A 85 -5.83 1.08 13.07
C ASN A 85 -7.21 0.43 13.25
N GLU A 86 -8.05 0.47 12.22
CA GLU A 86 -9.37 -0.17 12.24
C GLU A 86 -9.25 -1.70 12.30
N PHE A 87 -8.30 -2.28 11.56
CA PHE A 87 -8.00 -3.71 11.67
C PHE A 87 -7.55 -4.08 13.09
N ASN A 88 -6.62 -3.32 13.68
CA ASN A 88 -6.19 -3.53 15.06
C ASN A 88 -7.36 -3.46 16.05
N ARG A 89 -8.21 -2.43 15.91
CA ARG A 89 -9.36 -2.22 16.79
C ARG A 89 -10.37 -3.37 16.71
N THR A 90 -10.65 -3.84 15.49
CA THR A 90 -11.71 -4.86 15.26
C THR A 90 -11.21 -6.28 15.50
N ARG A 91 -9.91 -6.54 15.38
CA ARG A 91 -9.31 -7.88 15.53
C ARG A 91 -8.49 -8.04 16.81
N GLY A 92 -8.34 -6.99 17.63
CA GLY A 92 -7.51 -7.03 18.84
C GLY A 92 -6.03 -7.25 18.57
N THR A 93 -5.55 -6.84 17.38
CA THR A 93 -4.14 -6.98 16.98
C THR A 93 -3.32 -5.74 17.32
N LYS A 94 -1.99 -5.85 17.20
CA LYS A 94 -1.05 -4.75 17.48
C LYS A 94 -0.06 -4.58 16.33
N LEU A 95 -0.59 -4.36 15.12
CA LEU A 95 0.23 -3.99 13.98
C LEU A 95 0.67 -2.53 14.12
N VAL A 96 1.92 -2.24 13.74
CA VAL A 96 2.52 -0.92 13.86
C VAL A 96 3.04 -0.43 12.51
N ALA A 97 2.86 0.87 12.24
CA ALA A 97 3.48 1.53 11.10
C ALA A 97 4.98 1.73 11.39
N ILE A 98 5.85 1.28 10.50
CA ILE A 98 7.31 1.43 10.65
C ILE A 98 7.93 2.36 9.61
N ALA A 99 7.24 2.62 8.49
CA ALA A 99 7.63 3.63 7.52
C ALA A 99 6.42 4.15 6.74
N ASP A 100 6.26 5.46 6.67
CA ASP A 100 5.38 6.12 5.71
C ASP A 100 6.10 6.20 4.36
N VAL A 101 5.41 5.84 3.25
CA VAL A 101 6.07 5.68 1.94
C VAL A 101 5.43 6.58 0.87
N LEU A 102 4.13 6.48 0.63
CA LEU A 102 3.50 7.22 -0.46
C LEU A 102 2.01 7.51 -0.19
N VAL A 103 1.50 8.54 -0.84
CA VAL A 103 0.06 8.74 -1.02
C VAL A 103 -0.35 8.12 -2.34
N ALA A 104 -1.43 7.31 -2.28
CA ALA A 104 -2.15 6.78 -3.43
C ALA A 104 -3.53 7.46 -3.48
N PRO A 105 -3.70 8.56 -4.25
CA PRO A 105 -4.93 9.34 -4.26
C PRO A 105 -6.14 8.51 -4.70
N PHE A 106 -7.23 8.63 -3.98
CA PHE A 106 -8.48 7.95 -4.31
C PHE A 106 -9.16 8.64 -5.49
N GLY A 107 -9.72 7.88 -6.43
CA GLY A 107 -10.36 8.44 -7.62
C GLY A 107 -11.80 7.99 -7.81
N ALA A 108 -12.63 8.85 -8.40
CA ALA A 108 -13.97 8.53 -8.88
C ALA A 108 -13.97 8.42 -10.41
N TYR A 109 -14.43 7.30 -10.93
CA TYR A 109 -14.37 6.94 -12.34
C TYR A 109 -15.75 6.62 -12.90
N SER A 110 -15.95 6.87 -14.21
CA SER A 110 -17.17 6.52 -14.90
C SER A 110 -16.90 6.07 -16.34
N ARG A 111 -17.78 5.22 -16.86
CA ARG A 111 -17.87 4.90 -18.28
C ARG A 111 -19.10 5.52 -18.95
N LYS A 112 -19.99 6.17 -18.17
CA LYS A 112 -21.27 6.69 -18.65
C LYS A 112 -21.28 8.22 -18.75
N VAL A 113 -20.53 8.91 -17.86
CA VAL A 113 -20.47 10.37 -17.82
C VAL A 113 -19.01 10.83 -17.92
N LYS A 114 -18.80 12.05 -18.42
CA LYS A 114 -17.47 12.65 -18.57
C LYS A 114 -17.13 13.61 -17.43
N GLN A 115 -18.11 14.05 -16.68
CA GLN A 115 -17.95 14.92 -15.52
C GLN A 115 -19.05 14.65 -14.49
N VAL A 116 -18.77 14.93 -13.23
CA VAL A 116 -19.68 14.64 -12.12
C VAL A 116 -21.00 15.40 -12.23
N SER A 117 -20.99 16.59 -12.85
CA SER A 117 -22.20 17.40 -13.09
C SER A 117 -23.21 16.78 -14.07
N GLU A 118 -22.82 15.75 -14.81
CA GLU A 118 -23.72 14.99 -15.71
C GLU A 118 -24.46 13.85 -15.00
N LEU A 119 -24.16 13.60 -13.71
CA LEU A 119 -24.90 12.60 -12.93
C LEU A 119 -26.37 13.02 -12.82
N ARG A 120 -27.26 12.06 -13.04
CA ARG A 120 -28.71 12.26 -12.99
C ARG A 120 -29.28 11.86 -11.63
N GLU A 121 -30.50 12.31 -11.36
CA GLU A 121 -31.27 11.85 -10.20
C GLU A 121 -31.38 10.32 -10.21
N GLY A 122 -31.15 9.69 -9.05
CA GLY A 122 -31.15 8.25 -8.87
C GLY A 122 -29.88 7.53 -9.35
N ALA A 123 -28.81 8.26 -9.73
CA ALA A 123 -27.55 7.67 -10.15
C ALA A 123 -27.03 6.65 -9.11
N VAL A 124 -26.48 5.54 -9.59
CA VAL A 124 -25.89 4.49 -8.75
C VAL A 124 -24.39 4.74 -8.65
N ILE A 125 -23.88 4.89 -7.42
CA ILE A 125 -22.47 5.11 -7.15
C ILE A 125 -21.92 3.93 -6.34
N ALA A 126 -20.94 3.21 -6.91
CA ALA A 126 -20.24 2.14 -6.21
C ALA A 126 -19.10 2.69 -5.34
N ILE A 127 -18.99 2.20 -4.11
CA ILE A 127 -17.92 2.54 -3.16
C ILE A 127 -17.39 1.27 -2.48
N PRO A 128 -16.17 1.29 -1.87
CA PRO A 128 -15.69 0.18 -1.06
C PRO A 128 -16.63 -0.14 0.12
N ASN A 129 -16.74 -1.43 0.45
CA ASN A 129 -17.58 -1.91 1.56
C ASN A 129 -16.87 -1.94 2.91
N ASP A 130 -15.55 -1.72 2.97
CA ASP A 130 -14.87 -1.56 4.24
C ASP A 130 -15.11 -0.17 4.83
N ALA A 131 -15.23 -0.11 6.15
CA ALA A 131 -15.67 1.10 6.85
C ALA A 131 -14.76 2.33 6.56
N VAL A 132 -13.44 2.12 6.45
CA VAL A 132 -12.49 3.23 6.27
C VAL A 132 -12.49 3.74 4.84
N ASN A 133 -12.37 2.84 3.83
CA ASN A 133 -12.39 3.28 2.43
C ASN A 133 -13.81 3.69 2.00
N GLY A 134 -14.86 3.12 2.58
CA GLY A 134 -16.24 3.59 2.40
C GLY A 134 -16.41 5.03 2.89
N GLY A 135 -15.95 5.34 4.11
CA GLY A 135 -15.96 6.70 4.65
C GLY A 135 -15.13 7.68 3.81
N ARG A 136 -13.93 7.27 3.40
CA ARG A 136 -13.06 8.03 2.48
C ARG A 136 -13.76 8.32 1.13
N ALA A 137 -14.49 7.33 0.59
CA ALA A 137 -15.26 7.52 -0.64
C ALA A 137 -16.38 8.55 -0.46
N LEU A 138 -17.11 8.51 0.66
CA LEU A 138 -18.12 9.52 0.97
C LEU A 138 -17.51 10.92 1.14
N GLN A 139 -16.32 11.03 1.74
CA GLN A 139 -15.58 12.30 1.81
C GLN A 139 -15.24 12.84 0.41
N LEU A 140 -14.78 11.98 -0.52
CA LEU A 140 -14.50 12.38 -1.90
C LEU A 140 -15.77 12.85 -2.62
N LEU A 141 -16.89 12.15 -2.44
CA LEU A 141 -18.20 12.57 -2.99
C LEU A 141 -18.69 13.89 -2.39
N HIS A 142 -18.42 14.14 -1.10
CA HIS A 142 -18.68 15.43 -0.48
C HIS A 142 -17.84 16.55 -1.09
N GLN A 143 -16.53 16.35 -1.25
CA GLN A 143 -15.63 17.30 -1.91
C GLN A 143 -16.08 17.62 -3.34
N ALA A 144 -16.56 16.61 -4.06
CA ALA A 144 -17.14 16.73 -5.41
C ALA A 144 -18.54 17.37 -5.43
N LYS A 145 -19.11 17.75 -4.28
CA LYS A 145 -20.46 18.32 -4.11
C LYS A 145 -21.60 17.43 -4.63
N VAL A 146 -21.38 16.11 -4.67
CA VAL A 146 -22.39 15.12 -5.02
C VAL A 146 -23.34 14.88 -3.84
N ILE A 147 -22.79 14.88 -2.62
CA ILE A 147 -23.50 14.78 -1.35
C ILE A 147 -22.98 15.80 -0.35
N THR A 148 -23.67 15.98 0.77
CA THR A 148 -23.15 16.71 1.93
C THR A 148 -23.06 15.77 3.12
N LEU A 149 -21.93 15.72 3.81
CA LEU A 149 -21.73 15.01 5.08
C LEU A 149 -21.91 15.95 6.27
N ALA A 150 -22.39 15.44 7.38
CA ALA A 150 -22.49 16.16 8.63
C ALA A 150 -21.11 16.61 9.15
N ASP A 151 -20.13 15.70 9.08
CA ASP A 151 -18.72 15.98 9.37
C ASP A 151 -17.84 15.43 8.21
N PRO A 152 -17.35 16.30 7.33
CA PRO A 152 -16.48 15.89 6.22
C PRO A 152 -15.08 15.44 6.65
N LYS A 153 -14.71 15.57 7.93
CA LYS A 153 -13.44 15.06 8.48
C LYS A 153 -13.56 13.67 9.10
N ASN A 154 -14.79 13.17 9.26
CA ASN A 154 -15.01 11.81 9.80
C ASN A 154 -14.55 10.75 8.78
N THR A 155 -13.39 10.13 9.01
CA THR A 155 -12.86 9.05 8.17
C THR A 155 -13.67 7.76 8.23
N MET A 156 -14.62 7.65 9.15
CA MET A 156 -15.53 6.53 9.36
C MET A 156 -16.98 6.89 9.01
N ALA A 157 -17.17 7.94 8.17
CA ALA A 157 -18.49 8.36 7.73
C ALA A 157 -19.25 7.21 7.05
N THR A 158 -20.55 7.15 7.30
CA THR A 158 -21.47 6.18 6.73
C THR A 158 -22.57 6.90 5.93
N GLU A 159 -23.42 6.17 5.24
CA GLU A 159 -24.59 6.74 4.54
C GLU A 159 -25.53 7.51 5.49
N LYS A 160 -25.52 7.17 6.78
CA LYS A 160 -26.32 7.88 7.81
C LYS A 160 -25.83 9.29 8.11
N ASP A 161 -24.58 9.57 7.77
CA ASP A 161 -23.95 10.88 7.96
C ASP A 161 -24.19 11.83 6.78
N ILE A 162 -24.92 11.37 5.74
CA ILE A 162 -25.31 12.19 4.59
C ILE A 162 -26.47 13.10 5.00
N THR A 163 -26.22 14.41 5.06
CA THR A 163 -27.21 15.44 5.40
C THR A 163 -27.93 16.01 4.19
N ALA A 164 -27.31 15.94 2.99
CA ALA A 164 -27.96 16.31 1.74
C ALA A 164 -27.54 15.37 0.61
N ASN A 165 -28.54 14.95 -0.17
CA ASN A 165 -28.38 14.09 -1.35
C ASN A 165 -29.31 14.62 -2.46
N PRO A 166 -28.95 15.75 -3.10
CA PRO A 166 -29.86 16.44 -4.04
C PRO A 166 -30.19 15.62 -5.27
N LEU A 167 -29.28 14.76 -5.70
CA LEU A 167 -29.48 13.85 -6.86
C LEU A 167 -30.13 12.52 -6.44
N LYS A 168 -30.47 12.34 -5.18
CA LYS A 168 -31.00 11.07 -4.65
C LYS A 168 -30.15 9.88 -5.09
N ILE A 169 -28.82 10.03 -5.11
CA ILE A 169 -27.90 8.96 -5.47
C ILE A 169 -28.13 7.73 -4.60
N ARG A 170 -27.88 6.57 -5.16
CA ARG A 170 -27.95 5.29 -4.48
C ARG A 170 -26.53 4.74 -4.34
N ILE A 171 -26.11 4.48 -3.12
CA ILE A 171 -24.81 3.88 -2.82
C ILE A 171 -24.89 2.37 -2.99
N ARG A 172 -23.92 1.79 -3.71
CA ARG A 172 -23.70 0.35 -3.84
C ARG A 172 -22.34 0.02 -3.25
N GLN A 173 -22.33 -0.66 -2.11
CA GLN A 173 -21.10 -1.07 -1.46
C GLN A 173 -20.60 -2.38 -2.07
N LEU A 174 -19.33 -2.43 -2.48
CA LEU A 174 -18.67 -3.58 -3.09
C LEU A 174 -17.28 -3.79 -2.48
N GLU A 175 -16.80 -5.02 -2.51
CA GLU A 175 -15.39 -5.27 -2.21
C GLU A 175 -14.50 -4.48 -3.17
N ALA A 176 -13.42 -3.86 -2.64
CA ALA A 176 -12.60 -2.94 -3.40
C ALA A 176 -12.07 -3.52 -4.75
N PRO A 177 -11.65 -4.81 -4.85
CA PRO A 177 -11.24 -5.42 -6.13
C PRO A 177 -12.35 -5.51 -7.17
N MET A 178 -13.63 -5.43 -6.76
CA MET A 178 -14.78 -5.55 -7.66
C MET A 178 -15.18 -4.21 -8.29
N LEU A 179 -14.76 -3.09 -7.71
CA LEU A 179 -15.17 -1.76 -8.16
C LEU A 179 -14.84 -1.45 -9.61
N PRO A 180 -13.63 -1.75 -10.16
CA PRO A 180 -13.35 -1.52 -11.56
C PRO A 180 -14.26 -2.32 -12.51
N ARG A 181 -14.64 -3.53 -12.09
CA ARG A 181 -15.53 -4.40 -12.87
C ARG A 181 -16.97 -3.91 -12.89
N ALA A 182 -17.39 -3.19 -11.85
CA ALA A 182 -18.73 -2.62 -11.76
C ALA A 182 -18.94 -1.38 -12.63
N LEU A 183 -17.89 -0.76 -13.18
CA LEU A 183 -17.97 0.48 -13.97
C LEU A 183 -19.00 0.45 -15.13
N PRO A 184 -19.22 -0.64 -15.88
CA PRO A 184 -20.27 -0.68 -16.90
C PRO A 184 -21.69 -0.63 -16.32
N GLU A 185 -21.89 -1.10 -15.08
CA GLU A 185 -23.21 -1.25 -14.45
C GLU A 185 -23.64 -0.01 -13.67
N VAL A 186 -22.67 0.73 -13.09
CA VAL A 186 -22.92 1.90 -12.24
C VAL A 186 -22.70 3.21 -12.98
N ASP A 187 -23.15 4.32 -12.43
CA ASP A 187 -22.96 5.64 -13.03
C ASP A 187 -21.63 6.26 -12.62
N LEU A 188 -21.13 5.92 -11.44
CA LEU A 188 -19.81 6.29 -10.93
C LEU A 188 -19.28 5.18 -10.01
N ALA A 189 -17.97 4.97 -9.96
CA ALA A 189 -17.32 4.13 -8.96
C ALA A 189 -16.14 4.87 -8.33
N VAL A 190 -16.06 4.86 -6.99
CA VAL A 190 -14.92 5.39 -6.24
C VAL A 190 -13.96 4.25 -5.97
N ILE A 191 -12.77 4.31 -6.57
CA ILE A 191 -11.85 3.16 -6.68
C ILE A 191 -10.49 3.52 -6.07
N ASN A 192 -9.96 2.64 -5.22
CA ASN A 192 -8.58 2.73 -4.74
C ASN A 192 -7.60 2.68 -5.90
N THR A 193 -6.56 3.52 -5.87
CA THR A 193 -5.55 3.62 -6.92
C THR A 193 -4.91 2.28 -7.27
N THR A 194 -4.68 1.40 -6.30
CA THR A 194 -4.24 0.01 -6.52
C THR A 194 -5.08 -0.68 -7.60
N PHE A 195 -6.40 -0.74 -7.39
CA PHE A 195 -7.30 -1.44 -8.30
C PHE A 195 -7.59 -0.66 -9.58
N ALA A 196 -7.49 0.67 -9.53
CA ALA A 196 -7.57 1.50 -10.74
C ALA A 196 -6.39 1.20 -11.68
N LEU A 197 -5.16 1.18 -11.16
CA LEU A 197 -3.95 0.86 -11.93
C LEU A 197 -3.97 -0.58 -12.48
N GLU A 198 -4.41 -1.56 -11.68
CA GLU A 198 -4.57 -2.96 -12.12
C GLU A 198 -5.59 -3.08 -13.27
N ALA A 199 -6.66 -2.28 -13.23
CA ALA A 199 -7.65 -2.17 -14.29
C ALA A 199 -7.21 -1.30 -15.47
N LYS A 200 -5.94 -0.83 -15.48
CA LYS A 200 -5.35 0.05 -16.50
C LYS A 200 -6.05 1.42 -16.63
N LEU A 201 -6.67 1.88 -15.55
CA LEU A 201 -7.13 3.26 -15.43
C LEU A 201 -5.96 4.14 -15.02
N ASP A 202 -5.82 5.28 -15.67
CA ASP A 202 -4.84 6.31 -15.31
C ASP A 202 -5.51 7.30 -14.34
N PRO A 203 -5.14 7.33 -13.04
CA PRO A 203 -5.80 8.21 -12.07
C PRO A 203 -5.79 9.69 -12.47
N LEU A 204 -4.75 10.14 -13.17
CA LEU A 204 -4.61 11.54 -13.57
C LEU A 204 -5.44 11.92 -14.80
N LYS A 205 -5.83 10.93 -15.63
CA LYS A 205 -6.55 11.16 -16.88
C LYS A 205 -7.99 10.70 -16.85
N ASP A 206 -8.23 9.56 -16.18
CA ASP A 206 -9.51 8.86 -16.26
C ASP A 206 -10.42 9.18 -15.05
N ALA A 207 -9.84 9.68 -13.93
CA ALA A 207 -10.64 10.07 -12.79
C ALA A 207 -11.40 11.37 -13.06
N LEU A 208 -12.71 11.37 -12.82
CA LEU A 208 -13.55 12.57 -12.87
C LEU A 208 -13.35 13.44 -11.62
N VAL A 209 -13.00 12.80 -10.51
CA VAL A 209 -12.60 13.43 -9.26
C VAL A 209 -11.41 12.64 -8.73
N LEU A 210 -10.36 13.35 -8.34
CA LEU A 210 -9.18 12.76 -7.72
C LEU A 210 -8.93 13.43 -6.36
N GLU A 211 -8.63 12.63 -5.35
CA GLU A 211 -8.22 13.14 -4.03
C GLU A 211 -6.93 13.94 -4.12
N GLY A 212 -6.79 14.95 -3.28
CA GLY A 212 -5.56 15.74 -3.21
C GLY A 212 -4.37 14.94 -2.68
N SER A 213 -3.16 15.42 -2.95
CA SER A 213 -1.90 14.81 -2.47
C SER A 213 -1.69 14.97 -0.96
N GLU A 214 -2.31 15.97 -0.33
CA GLU A 214 -2.31 16.17 1.12
C GLU A 214 -3.39 15.28 1.74
N SER A 215 -3.07 14.02 1.95
CA SER A 215 -4.02 13.01 2.39
C SER A 215 -3.57 12.38 3.72
N LEU A 216 -4.53 12.10 4.59
CA LEU A 216 -4.32 11.32 5.82
C LEU A 216 -4.10 9.83 5.54
N PHE A 217 -4.32 9.41 4.29
CA PHE A 217 -4.28 8.02 3.85
C PHE A 217 -2.93 7.63 3.24
N ILE A 218 -1.83 8.00 3.94
CA ILE A 218 -0.46 7.64 3.54
C ILE A 218 -0.30 6.13 3.64
N ASN A 219 0.15 5.52 2.55
CA ASN A 219 0.49 4.10 2.51
C ASN A 219 1.83 3.86 3.20
N LEU A 220 1.89 2.79 3.98
CA LEU A 220 2.96 2.53 4.91
C LEU A 220 3.42 1.07 4.89
N LEU A 221 4.65 0.86 5.32
CA LEU A 221 5.13 -0.46 5.72
C LEU A 221 4.67 -0.73 7.15
N ALA A 222 3.94 -1.83 7.35
CA ALA A 222 3.50 -2.29 8.66
C ALA A 222 4.25 -3.55 9.08
N ALA A 223 4.50 -3.68 10.37
CA ALA A 223 5.03 -4.88 11.03
C ALA A 223 4.20 -5.19 12.28
N ARG A 224 4.51 -6.28 12.96
CA ARG A 224 4.02 -6.51 14.32
C ARG A 224 4.90 -5.74 15.31
N GLU A 225 4.37 -5.46 16.49
CA GLU A 225 5.13 -4.82 17.58
C GLU A 225 6.33 -5.68 18.00
N ASP A 226 6.18 -7.02 17.98
CA ASP A 226 7.22 -7.98 18.42
C ASP A 226 8.36 -8.18 17.41
N ASN A 227 8.22 -7.75 16.14
CA ASN A 227 9.24 -7.94 15.11
C ASN A 227 9.62 -6.66 14.35
N ARG A 228 9.15 -5.50 14.77
CA ARG A 228 9.44 -4.22 14.12
C ARG A 228 10.92 -3.92 13.91
N ASP A 229 11.74 -4.43 14.83
CA ASP A 229 13.20 -4.26 14.87
C ASP A 229 13.94 -5.56 14.45
N ALA A 230 13.26 -6.47 13.74
CA ALA A 230 13.86 -7.72 13.26
C ALA A 230 15.02 -7.45 12.28
N PRO A 231 16.02 -8.36 12.19
CA PRO A 231 17.10 -8.23 11.23
C PRO A 231 16.61 -7.97 9.83
N GLY A 232 17.24 -7.05 9.11
CA GLY A 232 16.89 -6.65 7.76
C GLY A 232 15.73 -5.65 7.65
N MET A 233 14.92 -5.44 8.71
CA MET A 233 13.77 -4.54 8.65
C MET A 233 14.19 -3.06 8.48
N ASP A 234 15.26 -2.64 9.15
CA ASP A 234 15.83 -1.30 9.01
C ASP A 234 16.36 -1.05 7.58
N LYS A 235 16.95 -2.08 6.95
CA LYS A 235 17.41 -2.03 5.56
C LYS A 235 16.23 -1.88 4.59
N LEU A 236 15.13 -2.64 4.82
CA LEU A 236 13.90 -2.51 4.03
C LEU A 236 13.29 -1.11 4.15
N VAL A 237 13.20 -0.56 5.36
CA VAL A 237 12.71 0.81 5.60
C VAL A 237 13.59 1.83 4.87
N LYS A 238 14.92 1.73 4.98
CA LYS A 238 15.85 2.62 4.28
C LYS A 238 15.70 2.51 2.75
N ALA A 239 15.58 1.28 2.22
CA ALA A 239 15.37 1.05 0.80
C ALA A 239 14.06 1.68 0.30
N LEU A 240 12.95 1.46 0.99
CA LEU A 240 11.64 2.04 0.64
C LEU A 240 11.64 3.58 0.65
N ARG A 241 12.47 4.20 1.49
CA ARG A 241 12.59 5.65 1.62
C ARG A 241 13.85 6.22 0.96
N SER A 242 14.47 5.47 0.07
CA SER A 242 15.69 5.87 -0.63
C SER A 242 15.39 6.82 -1.81
N PRO A 243 16.37 7.61 -2.27
CA PRO A 243 16.27 8.38 -3.50
C PRO A 243 15.95 7.50 -4.73
N GLU A 244 16.45 6.25 -4.75
CA GLU A 244 16.18 5.28 -5.81
C GLU A 244 14.70 4.88 -5.83
N SER A 245 14.12 4.56 -4.67
CA SER A 245 12.68 4.29 -4.54
C SER A 245 11.84 5.48 -5.01
N LYS A 246 12.20 6.68 -4.59
CA LYS A 246 11.52 7.92 -4.99
C LYS A 246 11.56 8.11 -6.51
N ALA A 247 12.72 7.96 -7.12
CA ALA A 247 12.91 8.10 -8.56
C ALA A 247 12.08 7.05 -9.32
N PHE A 248 12.09 5.80 -8.86
CA PHE A 248 11.29 4.73 -9.46
C PHE A 248 9.79 5.05 -9.39
N ILE A 249 9.27 5.43 -8.21
CA ILE A 249 7.85 5.78 -8.04
C ILE A 249 7.46 6.92 -9.00
N GLN A 250 8.25 7.98 -9.05
CA GLN A 250 8.00 9.13 -9.91
C GLN A 250 8.02 8.77 -11.40
N GLN A 251 9.00 8.00 -11.83
CA GLN A 251 9.16 7.61 -13.23
C GLN A 251 8.09 6.58 -13.66
N ARG A 252 7.84 5.57 -12.83
CA ARG A 252 6.94 4.47 -13.16
C ARG A 252 5.47 4.89 -13.13
N PHE A 253 5.07 5.66 -12.13
CA PHE A 253 3.66 6.04 -11.90
C PHE A 253 3.34 7.48 -12.30
N LYS A 254 4.32 8.25 -12.81
CA LYS A 254 4.14 9.54 -13.49
C LYS A 254 3.24 10.54 -12.74
N GLY A 255 3.32 10.57 -11.41
CA GLY A 255 2.54 11.46 -10.56
C GLY A 255 1.21 10.89 -10.05
N SER A 256 0.77 9.71 -10.50
CA SER A 256 -0.40 9.03 -9.94
C SER A 256 -0.17 8.58 -8.47
N LEU A 257 1.07 8.54 -8.05
CA LEU A 257 1.50 8.26 -6.67
C LEU A 257 2.48 9.34 -6.22
N VAL A 258 2.38 9.73 -4.95
CA VAL A 258 3.20 10.80 -4.38
C VAL A 258 4.05 10.25 -3.23
N PRO A 259 5.39 10.11 -3.39
CA PRO A 259 6.28 9.76 -2.28
C PRO A 259 6.24 10.83 -1.19
N VAL A 260 6.27 10.42 0.10
CA VAL A 260 6.16 11.32 1.25
C VAL A 260 7.45 11.40 2.10
N PHE A 261 8.59 11.09 1.52
CA PHE A 261 9.91 11.09 2.17
C PHE A 261 10.96 11.82 1.34
#